data_a871952444be20533b35f72822a86a13
#
_entry.id   a871952444be20533b35f72822a86a13
#
_cell.length_a   1.000
_cell.length_b   1.000
_cell.length_c   1.000
_cell.angle_alpha   90.00
_cell.angle_beta   90.00
_cell.angle_gamma   90.00
#
_symmetry.space_group_name_H-M   'P 1'
#
loop_
_entity.id
_entity.type
_entity.pdbx_description
1 polymer ?
#
loop_
_entity_poly.entity_id
_entity_poly.type
_entity_poly.pdbx_seq_one_letter_code
_entity_poly.pdbx_strand_id
1 'polypeptide(L)'
;MSATATPATPTPASVPTITNAGWAPATRHKFFVNLPVADLQRSVSFFEALGFRFNPHFTDPTGTCMLVGEDAYVMLLTRERFAGFSHMPVPDPAAGLGVLLTVSVDSRAAVDAMVHAALAAGGRAHVAEPEDHGFMYDWSFLDPDGHGWGVFWMDPSAIPSDAA
;
A
#
# COMPACT_ATOMS: atom_id res chain seq x y z
N MET A 1 54.79 -4.06 -1.23
CA MET A 1 54.00 -2.93 -0.67
C MET A 1 52.76 -2.76 -1.52
N SER A 2 51.64 -3.35 -1.14
CA SER A 2 50.35 -3.21 -1.86
C SER A 2 49.60 -1.99 -1.34
N ALA A 3 49.34 -1.04 -2.22
CA ALA A 3 48.54 0.13 -1.94
C ALA A 3 47.04 -0.27 -1.98
N THR A 4 46.36 -0.18 -0.86
CA THR A 4 44.93 -0.39 -0.74
C THR A 4 44.22 0.87 -1.27
N ALA A 5 43.52 0.72 -2.40
CA ALA A 5 42.72 1.82 -2.96
C ALA A 5 41.51 2.07 -2.07
N THR A 6 41.34 3.30 -1.58
CA THR A 6 40.17 3.77 -0.85
C THR A 6 38.96 3.81 -1.80
N PRO A 7 37.83 3.20 -1.46
CA PRO A 7 36.64 3.28 -2.31
C PRO A 7 36.14 4.73 -2.37
N ALA A 8 35.87 5.19 -3.60
CA ALA A 8 35.28 6.53 -3.82
C ALA A 8 33.89 6.64 -3.20
N THR A 9 33.64 7.72 -2.46
CA THR A 9 32.32 8.06 -1.92
C THR A 9 31.34 8.28 -3.09
N PRO A 10 30.18 7.64 -3.11
CA PRO A 10 29.22 7.85 -4.18
C PRO A 10 28.74 9.31 -4.17
N THR A 11 28.76 9.93 -5.34
CA THR A 11 28.19 11.28 -5.54
C THR A 11 26.69 11.22 -5.25
N PRO A 12 26.12 12.12 -4.40
CA PRO A 12 24.69 12.15 -4.15
C PRO A 12 23.95 12.37 -5.48
N ALA A 13 22.94 11.54 -5.73
CA ALA A 13 22.08 11.70 -6.89
C ALA A 13 21.37 13.07 -6.83
N SER A 14 21.35 13.79 -7.95
CA SER A 14 20.61 15.06 -8.03
C SER A 14 19.12 14.81 -7.89
N VAL A 15 18.45 15.56 -7.02
CA VAL A 15 16.98 15.53 -6.90
C VAL A 15 16.39 16.08 -8.21
N PRO A 16 15.45 15.35 -8.86
CA PRO A 16 14.81 15.85 -10.07
C PRO A 16 14.03 17.15 -9.77
N THR A 17 14.17 18.14 -10.65
CA THR A 17 13.35 19.36 -10.55
C THR A 17 11.96 19.07 -11.08
N ILE A 18 10.95 19.09 -10.19
CA ILE A 18 9.53 18.98 -10.56
C ILE A 18 8.97 20.39 -10.66
N THR A 19 8.60 20.79 -11.88
CA THR A 19 7.96 22.09 -12.16
C THR A 19 6.48 21.84 -12.44
N ASN A 20 5.66 21.85 -11.40
CA ASN A 20 4.20 21.79 -11.54
C ASN A 20 3.57 23.14 -11.13
N ALA A 21 2.67 23.62 -11.95
CA ALA A 21 1.92 24.85 -11.70
C ALA A 21 0.69 24.61 -10.78
N GLY A 22 0.77 23.68 -9.84
CA GLY A 22 -0.29 23.40 -8.88
C GLY A 22 -0.35 21.93 -8.46
N TRP A 23 -1.03 21.66 -7.36
CA TRP A 23 -1.21 20.34 -6.76
C TRP A 23 -2.43 19.58 -7.29
N ALA A 24 -3.30 20.25 -8.03
CA ALA A 24 -4.47 19.60 -8.61
C ALA A 24 -4.09 18.82 -9.87
N PRO A 25 -4.52 17.55 -10.02
CA PRO A 25 -4.30 16.81 -11.25
C PRO A 25 -5.07 17.48 -12.40
N ALA A 26 -4.47 17.49 -13.60
CA ALA A 26 -5.08 18.05 -14.80
C ALA A 26 -6.41 17.34 -15.18
N THR A 27 -6.56 16.08 -14.77
CA THR A 27 -7.75 15.25 -14.99
C THR A 27 -7.97 14.36 -13.77
N ARG A 28 -9.21 14.25 -13.29
CA ARG A 28 -9.56 13.29 -12.24
C ARG A 28 -9.66 11.89 -12.83
N HIS A 29 -8.82 11.00 -12.35
CA HIS A 29 -8.86 9.59 -12.69
C HIS A 29 -9.25 8.77 -11.46
N LYS A 30 -10.02 7.69 -11.67
CA LYS A 30 -10.17 6.65 -10.68
C LYS A 30 -8.94 5.75 -10.73
N PHE A 31 -8.38 5.45 -9.58
CA PHE A 31 -7.17 4.63 -9.48
C PHE A 31 -7.53 3.20 -9.05
N PHE A 32 -7.06 2.22 -9.81
CA PHE A 32 -7.30 0.80 -9.53
C PHE A 32 -5.96 0.08 -9.40
N VAL A 33 -5.76 -0.58 -8.29
CA VAL A 33 -4.67 -1.55 -8.11
C VAL A 33 -5.24 -2.95 -8.22
N ASN A 34 -4.60 -3.83 -8.98
CA ASN A 34 -5.00 -5.23 -9.07
C ASN A 34 -4.03 -6.08 -8.26
N LEU A 35 -4.54 -6.88 -7.33
CA LEU A 35 -3.77 -7.78 -6.47
C LEU A 35 -4.20 -9.24 -6.70
N PRO A 36 -3.25 -10.15 -7.00
CA PRO A 36 -3.55 -11.58 -7.06
C PRO A 36 -3.68 -12.16 -5.66
N VAL A 37 -4.78 -12.87 -5.39
CA VAL A 37 -5.02 -13.55 -4.12
C VAL A 37 -5.20 -15.05 -4.33
N ALA A 38 -4.74 -15.85 -3.38
CA ALA A 38 -4.86 -17.31 -3.44
C ALA A 38 -6.28 -17.77 -3.08
N ASP A 39 -6.93 -17.07 -2.15
CA ASP A 39 -8.29 -17.35 -1.68
C ASP A 39 -9.05 -16.01 -1.53
N LEU A 40 -9.98 -15.77 -2.48
CA LEU A 40 -10.74 -14.53 -2.55
C LEU A 40 -11.61 -14.31 -1.30
N GLN A 41 -12.26 -15.36 -0.79
CA GLN A 41 -13.13 -15.23 0.38
C GLN A 41 -12.34 -14.93 1.65
N ARG A 42 -11.18 -15.56 1.83
CA ARG A 42 -10.26 -15.26 2.93
C ARG A 42 -9.81 -13.80 2.89
N SER A 43 -9.44 -13.31 1.72
CA SER A 43 -8.99 -11.92 1.55
C SER A 43 -10.13 -10.92 1.79
N VAL A 44 -11.35 -11.22 1.33
CA VAL A 44 -12.54 -10.39 1.63
C VAL A 44 -12.77 -10.33 3.13
N SER A 45 -12.81 -11.48 3.83
CA SER A 45 -13.04 -11.51 5.28
C SER A 45 -11.95 -10.77 6.06
N PHE A 46 -10.70 -10.85 5.59
CA PHE A 46 -9.57 -10.11 6.16
C PHE A 46 -9.79 -8.60 6.07
N PHE A 47 -10.07 -8.08 4.89
CA PHE A 47 -10.22 -6.64 4.68
C PHE A 47 -11.52 -6.09 5.29
N GLU A 48 -12.61 -6.89 5.36
CA GLU A 48 -13.81 -6.52 6.11
C GLU A 48 -13.52 -6.34 7.60
N ALA A 49 -12.67 -7.18 8.19
CA ALA A 49 -12.26 -7.04 9.59
C ALA A 49 -11.45 -5.75 9.85
N LEU A 50 -10.80 -5.18 8.82
CA LEU A 50 -10.13 -3.88 8.87
C LEU A 50 -11.07 -2.70 8.58
N GLY A 51 -12.35 -2.96 8.28
CA GLY A 51 -13.36 -1.94 8.00
C GLY A 51 -13.53 -1.58 6.51
N PHE A 52 -12.81 -2.23 5.60
CA PHE A 52 -13.01 -2.01 4.17
C PHE A 52 -14.34 -2.59 3.68
N ARG A 53 -14.88 -2.01 2.61
CA ARG A 53 -16.12 -2.44 1.98
C ARG A 53 -15.86 -2.82 0.53
N PHE A 54 -16.77 -3.63 -0.03
CA PHE A 54 -16.67 -4.14 -1.38
C PHE A 54 -17.87 -3.71 -2.22
N ASN A 55 -17.64 -3.50 -3.52
CA ASN A 55 -18.70 -3.16 -4.45
C ASN A 55 -19.34 -4.44 -5.02
N PRO A 56 -20.63 -4.73 -4.71
CA PRO A 56 -21.28 -5.97 -5.15
C PRO A 56 -21.48 -6.03 -6.68
N HIS A 57 -21.52 -4.88 -7.36
CA HIS A 57 -21.66 -4.83 -8.82
C HIS A 57 -20.38 -5.24 -9.57
N PHE A 58 -19.24 -5.23 -8.87
CA PHE A 58 -17.94 -5.64 -9.40
C PHE A 58 -17.38 -6.82 -8.61
N THR A 59 -18.27 -7.75 -8.23
CA THR A 59 -17.93 -8.96 -7.48
C THR A 59 -18.46 -10.18 -8.21
N ASP A 60 -17.56 -11.13 -8.47
CA ASP A 60 -17.87 -12.45 -9.02
C ASP A 60 -16.95 -13.52 -8.35
N PRO A 61 -17.08 -14.83 -8.66
CA PRO A 61 -16.23 -15.86 -8.06
C PRO A 61 -14.72 -15.70 -8.30
N THR A 62 -14.31 -14.82 -9.24
CA THR A 62 -12.91 -14.64 -9.64
C THR A 62 -12.30 -13.31 -9.20
N GLY A 63 -13.11 -12.38 -8.70
CA GLY A 63 -12.61 -11.08 -8.23
C GLY A 63 -13.66 -10.21 -7.58
N THR A 64 -13.19 -9.23 -6.82
CA THR A 64 -14.02 -8.22 -6.17
C THR A 64 -13.32 -6.87 -6.11
N CYS A 65 -14.11 -5.79 -6.06
CA CYS A 65 -13.63 -4.42 -5.98
C CYS A 65 -13.74 -3.91 -4.53
N MET A 66 -12.60 -3.76 -3.87
CA MET A 66 -12.49 -3.13 -2.55
C MET A 66 -12.44 -1.62 -2.69
N LEU A 67 -13.23 -0.92 -1.88
CA LEU A 67 -13.30 0.53 -1.79
C LEU A 67 -12.26 1.01 -0.78
N VAL A 68 -11.23 1.73 -1.22
CA VAL A 68 -10.14 2.23 -0.36
C VAL A 68 -10.31 3.72 -0.09
N GLY A 69 -10.76 4.47 -1.06
CA GLY A 69 -11.01 5.90 -0.96
C GLY A 69 -12.05 6.35 -1.97
N GLU A 70 -12.30 7.65 -2.07
CA GLU A 70 -13.31 8.22 -2.97
C GLU A 70 -13.07 7.82 -4.44
N ASP A 71 -11.81 7.90 -4.90
CA ASP A 71 -11.39 7.55 -6.26
C ASP A 71 -10.30 6.46 -6.29
N ALA A 72 -10.11 5.72 -5.17
CA ALA A 72 -9.10 4.69 -5.01
C ALA A 72 -9.72 3.32 -4.73
N TYR A 73 -9.33 2.33 -5.51
CA TYR A 73 -9.91 0.99 -5.48
C TYR A 73 -8.81 -0.06 -5.55
N VAL A 74 -9.05 -1.21 -4.91
CA VAL A 74 -8.22 -2.39 -5.07
C VAL A 74 -9.08 -3.54 -5.59
N MET A 75 -8.70 -4.09 -6.73
CA MET A 75 -9.30 -5.31 -7.27
C MET A 75 -8.55 -6.51 -6.68
N LEU A 76 -9.22 -7.26 -5.82
CA LEU A 76 -8.74 -8.57 -5.39
C LEU A 76 -9.15 -9.58 -6.44
N LEU A 77 -8.20 -10.23 -7.09
CA LEU A 77 -8.41 -11.15 -8.20
C LEU A 77 -7.82 -12.52 -7.85
N THR A 78 -8.52 -13.59 -8.19
CA THR A 78 -7.87 -14.90 -8.14
C THR A 78 -6.59 -14.89 -8.98
N ARG A 79 -5.58 -15.68 -8.60
CA ARG A 79 -4.31 -15.77 -9.35
C ARG A 79 -4.53 -16.10 -10.82
N GLU A 80 -5.50 -16.96 -11.14
CA GLU A 80 -5.88 -17.30 -12.50
C GLU A 80 -6.44 -16.09 -13.26
N ARG A 81 -7.37 -15.33 -12.63
CA ARG A 81 -7.95 -14.13 -13.24
C ARG A 81 -6.87 -13.07 -13.47
N PHE A 82 -6.01 -12.85 -12.49
CA PHE A 82 -4.90 -11.90 -12.60
C PHE A 82 -3.95 -12.27 -13.73
N ALA A 83 -3.59 -13.56 -13.86
CA ALA A 83 -2.73 -14.06 -14.93
C ALA A 83 -3.31 -13.80 -16.33
N GLY A 84 -4.65 -13.76 -16.45
CA GLY A 84 -5.32 -13.41 -17.71
C GLY A 84 -5.12 -11.96 -18.16
N PHE A 85 -4.76 -11.05 -17.27
CA PHE A 85 -4.43 -9.65 -17.59
C PHE A 85 -2.92 -9.43 -17.77
N SER A 86 -2.10 -10.31 -17.23
CA SER A 86 -0.64 -10.18 -17.27
C SER A 86 -0.05 -10.97 -18.42
N HIS A 87 0.83 -10.36 -19.19
CA HIS A 87 1.67 -11.04 -20.17
C HIS A 87 3.01 -11.52 -19.57
N MET A 88 3.19 -11.35 -18.26
CA MET A 88 4.37 -11.75 -17.49
C MET A 88 3.99 -12.78 -16.44
N PRO A 89 4.92 -13.62 -15.98
CA PRO A 89 4.68 -14.50 -14.84
C PRO A 89 4.19 -13.73 -13.62
N VAL A 90 3.16 -14.25 -12.94
CA VAL A 90 2.66 -13.67 -11.70
C VAL A 90 3.60 -14.05 -10.56
N PRO A 91 4.33 -13.11 -9.95
CA PRO A 91 5.23 -13.41 -8.85
C PRO A 91 4.46 -13.90 -7.63
N ASP A 92 5.16 -14.63 -6.76
CA ASP A 92 4.66 -14.94 -5.43
C ASP A 92 4.93 -13.74 -4.50
N PRO A 93 3.92 -13.07 -3.93
CA PRO A 93 4.13 -11.96 -3.01
C PRO A 93 4.95 -12.35 -1.77
N ALA A 94 4.90 -13.63 -1.36
CA ALA A 94 5.70 -14.13 -0.26
C ALA A 94 7.22 -14.19 -0.55
N ALA A 95 7.61 -14.14 -1.83
CA ALA A 95 9.02 -14.15 -2.24
C ALA A 95 9.68 -12.77 -2.16
N GLY A 96 8.90 -11.69 -2.02
CA GLY A 96 9.39 -10.32 -1.90
C GLY A 96 8.33 -9.29 -2.27
N LEU A 97 8.50 -8.05 -1.80
CA LEU A 97 7.59 -6.96 -2.09
C LEU A 97 7.99 -6.25 -3.39
N GLY A 98 7.08 -6.25 -4.36
CA GLY A 98 7.19 -5.42 -5.56
C GLY A 98 6.47 -4.07 -5.42
N VAL A 99 5.55 -3.95 -4.47
CA VAL A 99 4.76 -2.75 -4.18
C VAL A 99 4.40 -2.72 -2.69
N LEU A 100 4.38 -1.53 -2.13
CA LEU A 100 3.79 -1.24 -0.81
C LEU A 100 2.59 -0.32 -1.04
N LEU A 101 1.41 -0.79 -0.64
CA LEU A 101 0.18 -0.02 -0.70
C LEU A 101 0.00 0.73 0.61
N THR A 102 -0.24 2.03 0.54
CA THR A 102 -0.30 2.84 1.76
C THR A 102 -1.63 3.59 1.83
N VAL A 103 -2.28 3.52 2.98
CA VAL A 103 -3.53 4.23 3.27
C VAL A 103 -3.34 5.20 4.43
N SER A 104 -3.99 6.37 4.33
CA SER A 104 -4.03 7.32 5.42
C SER A 104 -5.23 7.07 6.32
N VAL A 105 -5.06 7.38 7.61
CA VAL A 105 -6.11 7.34 8.63
C VAL A 105 -6.11 8.63 9.46
N ASP A 106 -7.16 8.84 10.28
CA ASP A 106 -7.43 10.12 10.91
C ASP A 106 -6.64 10.39 12.20
N SER A 107 -5.92 9.39 12.73
CA SER A 107 -5.16 9.53 13.97
C SER A 107 -4.10 8.43 14.14
N ARG A 108 -3.11 8.68 15.03
CA ARG A 108 -2.14 7.67 15.48
C ARG A 108 -2.83 6.42 16.03
N ALA A 109 -3.85 6.59 16.86
CA ALA A 109 -4.62 5.48 17.41
C ALA A 109 -5.34 4.66 16.32
N ALA A 110 -5.75 5.29 15.21
CA ALA A 110 -6.33 4.58 14.07
C ALA A 110 -5.28 3.78 13.29
N VAL A 111 -4.03 4.24 13.23
CA VAL A 111 -2.91 3.43 12.69
C VAL A 111 -2.74 2.16 13.50
N ASP A 112 -2.61 2.28 14.82
CA ASP A 112 -2.45 1.13 15.72
C ASP A 112 -3.64 0.17 15.63
N ALA A 113 -4.86 0.70 15.64
CA ALA A 113 -6.08 -0.09 15.56
C ALA A 113 -6.15 -0.92 14.27
N MET A 114 -5.83 -0.32 13.13
CA MET A 114 -5.87 -1.00 11.83
C MET A 114 -4.82 -2.11 11.75
N VAL A 115 -3.58 -1.85 12.19
CA VAL A 115 -2.51 -2.86 12.16
C VAL A 115 -2.83 -4.00 13.13
N HIS A 116 -3.29 -3.70 14.35
CA HIS A 116 -3.70 -4.74 15.29
C HIS A 116 -4.87 -5.58 14.76
N ALA A 117 -5.85 -4.96 14.10
CA ALA A 117 -6.94 -5.67 13.44
C ALA A 117 -6.42 -6.59 12.32
N ALA A 118 -5.45 -6.12 11.52
CA ALA A 118 -4.81 -6.93 10.48
C ALA A 118 -4.11 -8.15 11.06
N LEU A 119 -3.34 -7.98 12.14
CA LEU A 119 -2.66 -9.09 12.80
C LEU A 119 -3.66 -10.10 13.39
N ALA A 120 -4.72 -9.62 14.00
CA ALA A 120 -5.79 -10.46 14.56
C ALA A 120 -6.58 -11.23 13.48
N ALA A 121 -6.72 -10.66 12.28
CA ALA A 121 -7.44 -11.25 11.15
C ALA A 121 -6.59 -12.22 10.30
N GLY A 122 -5.33 -12.48 10.70
CA GLY A 122 -4.45 -13.43 10.02
C GLY A 122 -3.40 -12.81 9.09
N GLY A 123 -3.24 -11.50 9.12
CA GLY A 123 -2.08 -10.80 8.56
C GLY A 123 -0.81 -11.05 9.37
N ARG A 124 0.30 -10.53 8.88
CA ARG A 124 1.60 -10.65 9.56
C ARG A 124 2.24 -9.28 9.73
N ALA A 125 3.04 -9.09 10.79
CA ALA A 125 3.84 -7.88 10.92
C ALA A 125 4.83 -7.78 9.74
N HIS A 126 4.87 -6.60 9.12
CA HIS A 126 5.91 -6.27 8.14
C HIS A 126 7.11 -5.66 8.86
N VAL A 127 6.86 -4.72 9.78
CA VAL A 127 7.83 -4.20 10.74
C VAL A 127 7.32 -4.44 12.15
N ALA A 128 8.24 -4.59 13.12
CA ALA A 128 7.88 -4.96 14.49
C ALA A 128 7.11 -3.87 15.23
N GLU A 129 7.52 -2.61 15.05
CA GLU A 129 7.02 -1.46 15.80
C GLU A 129 6.67 -0.30 14.83
N PRO A 130 5.73 0.57 15.20
CA PRO A 130 5.42 1.77 14.44
C PRO A 130 6.59 2.77 14.49
N GLU A 131 6.66 3.67 13.51
CA GLU A 131 7.63 4.75 13.46
C GLU A 131 6.97 6.10 13.70
N ASP A 132 7.52 6.89 14.63
CA ASP A 132 7.05 8.23 14.98
C ASP A 132 8.04 9.29 14.49
N HIS A 133 7.65 10.03 13.45
CA HIS A 133 8.41 11.12 12.86
C HIS A 133 8.02 12.50 13.43
N GLY A 134 7.19 12.55 14.47
CA GLY A 134 6.63 13.78 15.04
C GLY A 134 5.42 14.28 14.25
N PHE A 135 5.61 14.69 13.02
CA PHE A 135 4.53 15.17 12.13
C PHE A 135 3.79 14.03 11.41
N MET A 136 4.36 12.83 11.37
CA MET A 136 3.79 11.63 10.76
C MET A 136 4.01 10.44 11.67
N TYR A 137 3.07 9.52 11.69
CA TYR A 137 3.15 8.26 12.41
C TYR A 137 2.68 7.15 11.50
N ASP A 138 3.48 6.12 11.33
CA ASP A 138 3.17 5.04 10.42
C ASP A 138 3.52 3.66 10.98
N TRP A 139 2.85 2.67 10.45
CA TRP A 139 3.10 1.26 10.67
C TRP A 139 2.73 0.45 9.44
N SER A 140 3.08 -0.85 9.42
CA SER A 140 2.79 -1.68 8.27
C SER A 140 2.57 -3.15 8.61
N PHE A 141 1.81 -3.82 7.75
CA PHE A 141 1.52 -5.25 7.83
C PHE A 141 1.59 -5.91 6.45
N LEU A 142 1.64 -7.23 6.43
CA LEU A 142 1.42 -8.06 5.26
C LEU A 142 0.03 -8.67 5.35
N ASP A 143 -0.72 -8.65 4.26
CA ASP A 143 -1.99 -9.37 4.19
C ASP A 143 -1.78 -10.89 4.14
N PRO A 144 -2.84 -11.74 4.17
CA PRO A 144 -2.70 -13.19 4.15
C PRO A 144 -1.99 -13.77 2.92
N ASP A 145 -1.93 -13.03 1.82
CA ASP A 145 -1.22 -13.40 0.60
C ASP A 145 0.23 -12.89 0.58
N GLY A 146 0.59 -11.94 1.44
CA GLY A 146 1.94 -11.39 1.56
C GLY A 146 2.11 -10.03 0.86
N HIS A 147 1.04 -9.39 0.41
CA HIS A 147 1.11 -8.01 -0.09
C HIS A 147 1.36 -7.06 1.06
N GLY A 148 2.23 -6.07 0.84
CA GLY A 148 2.59 -5.07 1.84
C GLY A 148 1.60 -3.92 1.91
N TRP A 149 1.18 -3.58 3.13
CA TRP A 149 0.28 -2.48 3.43
C TRP A 149 0.90 -1.56 4.48
N GLY A 150 1.07 -0.28 4.12
CA GLY A 150 1.40 0.79 5.05
C GLY A 150 0.12 1.48 5.53
N VAL A 151 0.13 1.90 6.78
CA VAL A 151 -0.93 2.73 7.38
C VAL A 151 -0.26 3.92 8.01
N PHE A 152 -0.71 5.13 7.70
CA PHE A 152 -0.11 6.32 8.29
C PHE A 152 -1.15 7.37 8.68
N TRP A 153 -0.79 8.17 9.65
CA TRP A 153 -1.41 9.44 9.99
C TRP A 153 -0.37 10.55 9.83
N MET A 154 -0.81 11.69 9.31
CA MET A 154 0.00 12.88 9.23
C MET A 154 -0.72 14.05 9.89
N ASP A 155 0.00 14.88 10.64
CA ASP A 155 -0.53 16.09 11.24
C ASP A 155 -0.99 17.06 10.13
N PRO A 156 -2.29 17.41 10.07
CA PRO A 156 -2.80 18.31 9.04
C PRO A 156 -2.11 19.68 9.03
N SER A 157 -1.59 20.13 10.18
CA SER A 157 -0.87 21.41 10.27
C SER A 157 0.53 21.38 9.67
N ALA A 158 1.08 20.19 9.46
CA ALA A 158 2.39 19.99 8.82
C ALA A 158 2.30 19.99 7.29
N ILE A 159 1.08 19.92 6.72
CA ILE A 159 0.86 19.99 5.28
C ILE A 159 0.77 21.44 4.87
N PRO A 160 1.60 21.95 3.92
CA PRO A 160 1.49 23.30 3.41
C PRO A 160 0.06 23.59 2.90
N SER A 161 -0.47 24.78 3.23
CA SER A 161 -1.87 25.16 2.91
C SER A 161 -2.18 25.27 1.41
N ASP A 162 -1.16 25.34 0.58
CA ASP A 162 -1.23 25.34 -0.88
C ASP A 162 -1.19 23.92 -1.48
N ALA A 163 -1.12 22.88 -0.64
CA ALA A 163 -1.12 21.46 -1.01
C ALA A 163 -2.47 20.76 -0.75
N ALA A 164 -3.48 21.47 -0.25
CA ALA A 164 -4.81 20.94 0.08
C ALA A 164 -5.84 21.23 -1.01
#